data_8d5eda139f490da9d9a0a76bce856ab1
#
_entry.id   8d5eda139f490da9d9a0a76bce856ab1
#
_cell.length_a   1.000
_cell.length_b   1.000
_cell.length_c   1.000
_cell.angle_alpha   90.00
_cell.angle_beta   90.00
_cell.angle_gamma   90.00
#
_symmetry.space_group_name_H-M   'P 1'
#
loop_
_entity.id
_entity.type
_entity.pdbx_description
1 polymer ?
#
loop_
_entity_poly.entity_id
_entity_poly.type
_entity_poly.pdbx_seq_one_letter_code
_entity_poly.pdbx_strand_id
1 'polypeptide(L)'
;MSDDDGFGPGNLPYGVSAEGHVVVAYRDKVVDLALLSRRRRLPTGAGPEVFGSGSLDALMSLGPRGWSSVRAWVAGQLDELPAPAVLARSDVELKLPISVPDYTDFYSCEAHAVAMGMLMRPGEDPLPPAWRHIPLGYHGRSSTVIVSGEGVPRPAGTVATEAGPQLRPAGRLDLEVELGFVVGVGNPRGTPVPAARAEEHLFGVVLMNDWSARDIQAFEYRPLGPLVGKSFATSISPWVVPLEALRPWRVPGPPQSPGPAAYLQVPEPRGLDITLELSLNGTVLSRVSSAGLYWSMAQQFAHLTVNGAATRTGELFGTGTISEPRTNNAGGGYRRAGSLMELTSAGREPVMLEDGSSRAWLEDGDEVVIRGWCGAQGSPGWASLGEVRGRVLPAALPFGTQDVSAPNGVSAPKEREALKL
;
A
#
# COMPACT_ATOMS: atom_id res chain seq x y z
N MET A 1 0.65 29.09 -13.46
CA MET A 1 0.37 27.80 -12.81
C MET A 1 1.05 27.89 -11.47
N SER A 2 0.36 27.67 -10.37
CA SER A 2 0.97 27.72 -9.02
C SER A 2 2.03 26.61 -8.93
N ASP A 3 3.25 26.96 -8.44
CA ASP A 3 4.32 26.01 -8.14
C ASP A 3 4.00 25.09 -6.92
N ASP A 4 2.73 24.87 -6.66
CA ASP A 4 2.25 24.01 -5.58
C ASP A 4 2.08 22.59 -6.14
N ASP A 5 3.04 21.73 -5.82
CA ASP A 5 3.06 20.30 -6.19
C ASP A 5 2.46 19.39 -5.11
N GLY A 6 1.73 19.99 -4.16
CA GLY A 6 1.10 19.30 -3.03
C GLY A 6 2.04 18.99 -1.87
N PHE A 7 3.30 19.40 -1.93
CA PHE A 7 4.26 19.32 -0.82
C PHE A 7 4.33 20.63 -0.04
N GLY A 8 3.18 21.28 0.15
CA GLY A 8 3.06 22.54 0.90
C GLY A 8 3.28 22.39 2.41
N PRO A 9 3.28 23.51 3.16
CA PRO A 9 3.56 23.52 4.60
C PRO A 9 2.54 22.72 5.45
N GLY A 10 1.34 22.50 4.93
CA GLY A 10 0.32 21.66 5.56
C GLY A 10 0.60 20.16 5.43
N ASN A 11 1.40 19.72 4.44
CA ASN A 11 1.68 18.32 4.17
C ASN A 11 2.95 17.84 4.92
N LEU A 12 4.13 18.29 4.51
CA LEU A 12 5.43 17.95 5.12
C LEU A 12 5.63 16.43 5.33
N PRO A 13 5.60 15.61 4.28
CA PRO A 13 5.83 14.17 4.41
C PRO A 13 7.31 13.88 4.74
N TYR A 14 7.51 12.79 5.47
CA TYR A 14 8.83 12.32 5.89
C TYR A 14 9.37 11.25 4.94
N GLY A 15 10.66 11.28 4.68
CA GLY A 15 11.40 10.26 3.96
C GLY A 15 12.77 10.01 4.60
N VAL A 16 13.54 9.10 3.99
CA VAL A 16 14.93 8.83 4.41
C VAL A 16 15.83 8.87 3.18
N SER A 17 16.87 9.72 3.24
CA SER A 17 17.85 9.81 2.15
C SER A 17 18.77 8.60 2.09
N ALA A 18 19.47 8.42 0.97
CA ALA A 18 20.46 7.34 0.81
C ALA A 18 21.55 7.37 1.90
N GLU A 19 21.91 8.57 2.40
CA GLU A 19 22.85 8.75 3.50
C GLU A 19 22.29 8.33 4.87
N GLY A 20 20.99 8.02 4.93
CA GLY A 20 20.31 7.59 6.16
C GLY A 20 19.77 8.72 7.02
N HIS A 21 19.68 9.93 6.49
CA HIS A 21 19.08 11.06 7.19
C HIS A 21 17.56 11.09 7.00
N VAL A 22 16.83 11.39 8.06
CA VAL A 22 15.41 11.73 7.97
C VAL A 22 15.28 13.07 7.27
N VAL A 23 14.45 13.11 6.25
CA VAL A 23 14.21 14.30 5.43
C VAL A 23 12.71 14.59 5.35
N VAL A 24 12.36 15.85 5.11
CA VAL A 24 10.98 16.31 4.91
C VAL A 24 10.87 16.99 3.56
N ALA A 25 9.88 16.58 2.74
CA ALA A 25 9.60 17.30 1.50
C ALA A 25 8.85 18.61 1.77
N TYR A 26 9.29 19.66 1.14
CA TYR A 26 8.69 20.98 1.15
C TYR A 26 8.82 21.64 -0.20
N ARG A 27 7.74 21.68 -0.98
CA ARG A 27 7.70 22.13 -2.38
C ARG A 27 8.74 21.34 -3.21
N ASP A 28 9.53 22.04 -4.02
CA ASP A 28 10.63 21.50 -4.83
C ASP A 28 11.89 21.13 -4.01
N LYS A 29 11.84 21.26 -2.69
CA LYS A 29 12.96 21.09 -1.77
C LYS A 29 12.77 19.92 -0.83
N VAL A 30 13.89 19.52 -0.24
CA VAL A 30 13.97 18.58 0.87
C VAL A 30 14.69 19.26 2.01
N VAL A 31 14.16 19.14 3.21
CA VAL A 31 14.78 19.62 4.45
C VAL A 31 15.41 18.42 5.17
N ASP A 32 16.73 18.40 5.28
CA ASP A 32 17.48 17.39 6.02
C ASP A 32 17.43 17.71 7.53
N LEU A 33 16.71 16.87 8.28
CA LEU A 33 16.50 17.09 9.70
C LEU A 33 17.74 16.78 10.55
N ALA A 34 18.63 15.90 10.08
CA ALA A 34 19.89 15.64 10.76
C ALA A 34 20.82 16.86 10.70
N LEU A 35 20.89 17.54 9.56
CA LEU A 35 21.64 18.79 9.40
C LEU A 35 20.96 19.97 10.09
N LEU A 36 19.65 20.09 10.03
CA LEU A 36 18.87 21.13 10.66
C LEU A 36 19.03 21.09 12.19
N SER A 37 18.92 19.90 12.79
CA SER A 37 18.97 19.68 14.24
C SER A 37 20.35 20.01 14.86
N ARG A 38 21.43 20.00 14.08
CA ARG A 38 22.77 20.46 14.52
C ARG A 38 22.85 21.98 14.70
N ARG A 39 21.92 22.72 14.07
CA ARG A 39 21.89 24.19 14.05
C ARG A 39 20.74 24.80 14.85
N ARG A 40 19.69 24.06 15.06
CA ARG A 40 18.45 24.46 15.72
C ARG A 40 18.09 23.45 16.79
N ARG A 41 17.84 23.92 18.02
CA ARG A 41 17.51 23.05 19.16
C ARG A 41 16.16 22.34 18.92
N LEU A 42 16.13 21.03 19.15
CA LEU A 42 14.93 20.21 19.10
C LEU A 42 14.01 20.46 20.33
N PRO A 43 12.70 20.52 20.15
CA PRO A 43 11.75 20.77 21.24
C PRO A 43 11.49 19.54 22.12
N THR A 44 11.83 18.34 21.65
CA THR A 44 11.48 17.07 22.30
C THR A 44 12.44 16.61 23.39
N GLY A 45 13.59 17.28 23.54
CA GLY A 45 14.68 16.78 24.38
C GLY A 45 15.46 15.59 23.79
N ALA A 46 15.02 15.05 22.65
CA ALA A 46 15.77 14.05 21.89
C ALA A 46 16.98 14.70 21.21
N GLY A 47 18.05 13.94 21.02
CA GLY A 47 19.24 14.42 20.31
C GLY A 47 19.10 14.29 18.78
N PRO A 48 20.05 14.87 18.01
CA PRO A 48 20.05 14.83 16.54
C PRO A 48 20.18 13.40 15.97
N GLU A 49 20.60 12.43 16.74
CA GLU A 49 20.73 11.02 16.36
C GLU A 49 19.42 10.40 15.90
N VAL A 50 18.28 10.93 16.36
CA VAL A 50 16.93 10.49 15.93
C VAL A 50 16.75 10.64 14.43
N PHE A 51 17.43 11.59 13.81
CA PHE A 51 17.31 11.88 12.38
C PHE A 51 18.42 11.28 11.51
N GLY A 52 19.38 10.58 12.11
CA GLY A 52 20.49 9.93 11.42
C GLY A 52 20.51 8.40 11.58
N SER A 53 19.40 7.79 11.97
CA SER A 53 19.32 6.36 12.30
C SER A 53 19.16 5.43 11.09
N GLY A 54 18.97 5.99 9.89
CA GLY A 54 18.81 5.22 8.67
C GLY A 54 17.37 4.77 8.37
N SER A 55 16.43 5.08 9.25
CA SER A 55 14.98 4.87 9.09
C SER A 55 14.20 5.93 9.90
N LEU A 56 12.89 6.00 9.71
CA LEU A 56 11.99 6.83 10.53
C LEU A 56 11.74 6.23 11.92
N ASP A 57 12.19 5.01 12.20
CA ASP A 57 11.80 4.27 13.40
C ASP A 57 12.16 5.01 14.70
N ALA A 58 13.34 5.63 14.76
CA ALA A 58 13.76 6.41 15.93
C ALA A 58 12.87 7.65 16.15
N LEU A 59 12.49 8.35 15.08
CA LEU A 59 11.52 9.45 15.12
C LEU A 59 10.14 8.96 15.57
N MET A 60 9.67 7.85 14.99
CA MET A 60 8.36 7.29 15.30
C MET A 60 8.25 6.81 16.75
N SER A 61 9.34 6.27 17.31
CA SER A 61 9.39 5.84 18.72
C SER A 61 9.22 6.97 19.74
N LEU A 62 9.33 8.25 19.33
CA LEU A 62 9.03 9.42 20.20
C LEU A 62 7.55 9.53 20.58
N GLY A 63 6.67 8.81 19.88
CA GLY A 63 5.24 8.80 20.12
C GLY A 63 4.50 10.07 19.65
N PRO A 64 3.16 10.10 19.77
CA PRO A 64 2.32 11.15 19.18
C PRO A 64 2.70 12.59 19.58
N ARG A 65 3.07 12.80 20.84
CA ARG A 65 3.53 14.13 21.30
C ARG A 65 4.85 14.53 20.65
N GLY A 66 5.77 13.58 20.51
CA GLY A 66 7.04 13.79 19.82
C GLY A 66 6.83 14.11 18.35
N TRP A 67 5.95 13.36 17.67
CA TRP A 67 5.62 13.59 16.25
C TRP A 67 5.09 14.99 15.99
N SER A 68 4.06 15.42 16.76
CA SER A 68 3.51 16.77 16.64
C SER A 68 4.54 17.86 16.97
N SER A 69 5.39 17.62 17.98
CA SER A 69 6.45 18.59 18.35
C SER A 69 7.50 18.75 17.25
N VAL A 70 7.95 17.64 16.64
CA VAL A 70 8.92 17.67 15.53
C VAL A 70 8.30 18.33 14.31
N ARG A 71 7.04 17.97 13.96
CA ARG A 71 6.33 18.58 12.84
C ARG A 71 6.17 20.09 13.01
N ALA A 72 5.73 20.55 14.18
CA ALA A 72 5.60 21.98 14.49
C ALA A 72 6.96 22.69 14.44
N TRP A 73 8.01 22.04 14.94
CA TRP A 73 9.38 22.58 14.87
C TRP A 73 9.84 22.75 13.41
N VAL A 74 9.64 21.77 12.53
CA VAL A 74 9.97 21.88 11.10
C VAL A 74 9.16 23.01 10.46
N ALA A 75 7.85 23.03 10.67
CA ALA A 75 6.96 24.06 10.12
C ALA A 75 7.38 25.48 10.52
N GLY A 76 7.82 25.67 11.78
CA GLY A 76 8.33 26.96 12.27
C GLY A 76 9.68 27.40 11.72
N GLN A 77 10.39 26.54 10.94
CA GLN A 77 11.68 26.89 10.33
C GLN A 77 11.58 27.20 8.83
N LEU A 78 10.41 26.95 8.19
CA LEU A 78 10.27 26.96 6.73
C LEU A 78 10.65 28.30 6.07
N ASP A 79 10.48 29.42 6.79
CA ASP A 79 10.81 30.76 6.28
C ASP A 79 12.32 31.08 6.35
N GLU A 80 13.07 30.42 7.23
CA GLU A 80 14.48 30.68 7.50
C GLU A 80 15.33 29.41 7.54
N LEU A 81 15.19 28.55 6.54
CA LEU A 81 15.93 27.30 6.46
C LEU A 81 17.43 27.56 6.16
N PRO A 82 18.36 27.03 6.96
CA PRO A 82 19.78 27.19 6.70
C PRO A 82 20.24 26.39 5.48
N ALA A 83 21.02 27.00 4.58
CA ALA A 83 21.45 26.44 3.32
C ALA A 83 21.96 24.98 3.36
N PRO A 84 22.79 24.53 4.32
CA PRO A 84 23.23 23.13 4.32
C PRO A 84 22.13 22.10 4.61
N ALA A 85 20.99 22.53 5.20
CA ALA A 85 19.89 21.63 5.49
C ALA A 85 18.82 21.60 4.38
N VAL A 86 19.02 22.31 3.29
CA VAL A 86 18.06 22.40 2.18
C VAL A 86 18.71 21.92 0.89
N LEU A 87 18.09 20.93 0.26
CA LEU A 87 18.52 20.34 -1.00
C LEU A 87 17.38 20.45 -2.03
N ALA A 88 17.68 20.43 -3.32
CA ALA A 88 16.65 20.24 -4.34
C ALA A 88 16.09 18.82 -4.21
N ARG A 89 14.77 18.66 -4.28
CA ARG A 89 14.14 17.34 -4.13
C ARG A 89 14.56 16.36 -5.22
N SER A 90 14.85 16.85 -6.42
CA SER A 90 15.40 16.06 -7.54
C SER A 90 16.77 15.46 -7.27
N ASP A 91 17.55 16.06 -6.37
CA ASP A 91 18.95 15.70 -6.10
C ASP A 91 19.09 14.73 -4.92
N VAL A 92 17.96 14.39 -4.26
CA VAL A 92 17.95 13.50 -3.09
C VAL A 92 17.45 12.13 -3.50
N GLU A 93 18.33 11.13 -3.46
CA GLU A 93 17.95 9.73 -3.57
C GLU A 93 17.32 9.27 -2.24
N LEU A 94 16.14 8.67 -2.32
CA LEU A 94 15.40 8.17 -1.18
C LEU A 94 15.44 6.64 -1.11
N LYS A 95 15.49 6.11 0.11
CA LYS A 95 15.41 4.67 0.37
C LYS A 95 14.14 4.30 1.11
N LEU A 96 13.99 3.01 1.44
CA LEU A 96 12.89 2.51 2.25
C LEU A 96 12.81 3.31 3.58
N PRO A 97 11.68 3.98 3.87
CA PRO A 97 11.62 4.93 4.98
C PRO A 97 11.51 4.27 6.36
N ILE A 98 11.12 3.00 6.43
CA ILE A 98 10.85 2.24 7.66
C ILE A 98 11.54 0.88 7.60
N SER A 99 11.76 0.24 8.76
CA SER A 99 12.43 -1.06 8.83
C SER A 99 11.56 -2.26 8.39
N VAL A 100 10.25 -2.09 8.36
CA VAL A 100 9.23 -3.12 8.07
C VAL A 100 9.50 -4.44 8.84
N PRO A 101 9.50 -4.41 10.19
CA PRO A 101 9.77 -5.62 10.98
C PRO A 101 8.69 -6.69 10.82
N ASP A 102 7.46 -6.28 10.45
CA ASP A 102 6.33 -7.13 10.09
C ASP A 102 5.45 -6.44 9.07
N TYR A 103 4.69 -7.24 8.29
CA TYR A 103 3.75 -6.76 7.29
C TYR A 103 2.47 -7.60 7.35
N THR A 104 1.33 -6.93 7.41
CA THR A 104 0.00 -7.55 7.33
C THR A 104 -0.79 -6.85 6.24
N ASP A 105 -1.35 -7.62 5.31
CA ASP A 105 -2.23 -7.06 4.29
C ASP A 105 -3.68 -7.43 4.58
N PHE A 106 -4.57 -6.42 4.49
CA PHE A 106 -5.98 -6.56 4.76
C PHE A 106 -6.81 -6.63 3.47
N TYR A 107 -8.08 -6.85 3.62
CA TYR A 107 -9.05 -6.98 2.53
C TYR A 107 -10.25 -6.07 2.81
N SER A 108 -10.01 -4.74 2.90
CA SER A 108 -10.92 -3.79 3.55
C SER A 108 -11.89 -3.08 2.61
N CYS A 109 -11.73 -3.23 1.28
CA CYS A 109 -12.58 -2.61 0.29
C CYS A 109 -13.69 -3.57 -0.16
N GLU A 110 -14.96 -3.21 0.10
CA GLU A 110 -16.10 -4.05 -0.28
C GLU A 110 -16.24 -4.23 -1.79
N ALA A 111 -16.04 -3.15 -2.56
CA ALA A 111 -16.15 -3.19 -4.01
C ALA A 111 -15.15 -4.18 -4.63
N HIS A 112 -13.88 -4.12 -4.15
CA HIS A 112 -12.84 -5.07 -4.57
C HIS A 112 -13.19 -6.50 -4.13
N ALA A 113 -13.59 -6.70 -2.87
CA ALA A 113 -13.90 -8.02 -2.33
C ALA A 113 -15.05 -8.70 -3.11
N VAL A 114 -16.08 -7.94 -3.47
CA VAL A 114 -17.19 -8.41 -4.31
C VAL A 114 -16.71 -8.74 -5.72
N ALA A 115 -15.93 -7.86 -6.35
CA ALA A 115 -15.40 -8.06 -7.70
C ALA A 115 -14.54 -9.33 -7.78
N MET A 116 -13.61 -9.50 -6.84
CA MET A 116 -12.74 -10.68 -6.77
C MET A 116 -13.53 -11.96 -6.48
N GLY A 117 -14.54 -11.88 -5.61
CA GLY A 117 -15.44 -13.00 -5.36
C GLY A 117 -16.16 -13.46 -6.63
N MET A 118 -16.72 -12.53 -7.39
CA MET A 118 -17.39 -12.83 -8.66
C MET A 118 -16.44 -13.43 -9.71
N LEU A 119 -15.18 -12.95 -9.75
CA LEU A 119 -14.18 -13.40 -10.72
C LEU A 119 -13.58 -14.77 -10.36
N MET A 120 -13.33 -15.02 -9.07
CA MET A 120 -12.62 -16.22 -8.61
C MET A 120 -13.55 -17.35 -8.14
N ARG A 121 -14.78 -17.02 -7.76
CA ARG A 121 -15.78 -17.97 -7.22
C ARG A 121 -17.16 -17.76 -7.87
N PRO A 122 -17.27 -17.89 -9.19
CA PRO A 122 -18.55 -17.68 -9.89
C PRO A 122 -19.61 -18.67 -9.37
N GLY A 123 -20.77 -18.12 -8.98
CA GLY A 123 -21.89 -18.92 -8.45
C GLY A 123 -21.91 -19.11 -6.93
N GLU A 124 -20.91 -18.61 -6.21
CA GLU A 124 -20.89 -18.53 -4.74
C GLU A 124 -21.25 -17.09 -4.28
N ASP A 125 -21.50 -16.91 -2.95
CA ASP A 125 -21.56 -15.56 -2.38
C ASP A 125 -20.19 -14.88 -2.61
N PRO A 126 -20.18 -13.69 -3.21
CA PRO A 126 -18.92 -13.02 -3.52
C PRO A 126 -18.13 -12.64 -2.25
N LEU A 127 -18.80 -12.38 -1.13
CA LEU A 127 -18.14 -12.05 0.13
C LEU A 127 -17.94 -13.28 1.02
N PRO A 128 -16.74 -13.48 1.59
CA PRO A 128 -16.56 -14.48 2.64
C PRO A 128 -17.51 -14.21 3.84
N PRO A 129 -18.06 -15.23 4.50
CA PRO A 129 -19.02 -15.05 5.60
C PRO A 129 -18.52 -14.14 6.74
N ALA A 130 -17.21 -14.15 7.03
CA ALA A 130 -16.62 -13.32 8.07
C ALA A 130 -16.36 -11.86 7.63
N TRP A 131 -16.43 -11.53 6.34
CA TRP A 131 -15.94 -10.27 5.78
C TRP A 131 -16.61 -9.03 6.38
N ARG A 132 -17.94 -9.08 6.61
CA ARG A 132 -18.68 -7.95 7.19
C ARG A 132 -18.63 -7.91 8.72
N HIS A 133 -17.98 -8.88 9.36
CA HIS A 133 -17.90 -8.99 10.82
C HIS A 133 -16.52 -8.60 11.37
N ILE A 134 -15.47 -8.83 10.60
CA ILE A 134 -14.09 -8.57 10.98
C ILE A 134 -13.26 -8.11 9.77
N PRO A 135 -12.24 -7.25 9.96
CA PRO A 135 -11.23 -7.01 8.94
C PRO A 135 -10.46 -8.30 8.65
N LEU A 136 -10.66 -8.88 7.46
CA LEU A 136 -9.88 -10.04 7.02
C LEU A 136 -8.52 -9.58 6.49
N GLY A 137 -7.49 -10.37 6.74
CA GLY A 137 -6.14 -10.11 6.26
C GLY A 137 -5.26 -11.35 6.32
N TYR A 138 -4.04 -11.23 5.81
CA TYR A 138 -3.02 -12.27 5.86
C TYR A 138 -1.66 -11.65 6.24
N HIS A 139 -0.75 -12.46 6.78
CA HIS A 139 0.60 -12.03 7.03
C HIS A 139 1.39 -12.00 5.73
N GLY A 140 1.76 -10.77 5.32
CA GLY A 140 2.58 -10.51 4.15
C GLY A 140 4.07 -10.79 4.41
N ARG A 141 4.87 -10.77 3.35
CA ARG A 141 6.31 -10.98 3.45
C ARG A 141 7.03 -9.64 3.63
N SER A 142 7.41 -9.30 4.86
CA SER A 142 8.08 -8.03 5.17
C SER A 142 9.44 -7.87 4.46
N SER A 143 10.19 -8.96 4.27
CA SER A 143 11.53 -8.92 3.66
C SER A 143 11.54 -8.63 2.15
N THR A 144 10.38 -8.56 1.51
CA THR A 144 10.21 -8.21 0.09
C THR A 144 9.40 -6.93 -0.10
N VAL A 145 9.23 -6.16 0.97
CA VAL A 145 8.79 -4.75 0.86
C VAL A 145 9.97 -3.94 0.35
N ILE A 146 9.79 -3.26 -0.77
CA ILE A 146 10.80 -2.49 -1.50
C ILE A 146 10.36 -1.04 -1.68
N VAL A 147 11.32 -0.15 -1.90
CA VAL A 147 11.00 1.25 -2.17
C VAL A 147 10.61 1.47 -3.63
N SER A 148 9.78 2.47 -3.86
CA SER A 148 9.42 2.97 -5.20
C SER A 148 10.65 3.18 -6.09
N GLY A 149 10.58 2.70 -7.32
CA GLY A 149 11.66 2.79 -8.32
C GLY A 149 12.49 1.52 -8.46
N GLU A 150 12.47 0.63 -7.48
CA GLU A 150 13.11 -0.68 -7.63
C GLU A 150 12.39 -1.54 -8.67
N GLY A 151 13.16 -2.29 -9.46
CA GLY A 151 12.64 -3.23 -10.44
C GLY A 151 12.06 -4.48 -9.76
N VAL A 152 10.98 -5.03 -10.35
CA VAL A 152 10.25 -6.18 -9.80
C VAL A 152 10.44 -7.38 -10.73
N PRO A 153 11.29 -8.33 -10.38
CA PRO A 153 11.46 -9.58 -11.16
C PRO A 153 10.13 -10.34 -11.21
N ARG A 154 9.72 -10.77 -12.42
CA ARG A 154 8.56 -11.63 -12.57
C ARG A 154 8.76 -12.90 -11.74
N PRO A 155 7.85 -13.24 -10.82
CA PRO A 155 8.01 -14.42 -9.99
C PRO A 155 7.79 -15.69 -10.79
N ALA A 156 8.41 -16.79 -10.33
CA ALA A 156 8.10 -18.13 -10.78
C ALA A 156 7.48 -18.94 -9.64
N GLY A 157 6.52 -19.77 -9.96
CA GLY A 157 5.83 -20.62 -8.99
C GLY A 157 5.08 -21.74 -9.66
N THR A 158 4.47 -22.60 -8.84
CA THR A 158 3.66 -23.70 -9.35
C THR A 158 2.28 -23.19 -9.78
N VAL A 159 1.91 -23.46 -11.01
CA VAL A 159 0.60 -23.14 -11.58
C VAL A 159 -0.09 -24.39 -12.11
N ALA A 160 -1.42 -24.41 -12.10
CA ALA A 160 -2.19 -25.47 -12.73
C ALA A 160 -2.09 -25.37 -14.25
N THR A 161 -1.84 -26.49 -14.92
CA THR A 161 -1.91 -26.60 -16.39
C THR A 161 -2.67 -27.85 -16.78
N GLU A 162 -3.03 -28.00 -18.05
CA GLU A 162 -3.71 -29.21 -18.57
C GLU A 162 -2.85 -30.49 -18.37
N ALA A 163 -1.54 -30.33 -18.39
CA ALA A 163 -0.57 -31.43 -18.16
C ALA A 163 -0.30 -31.69 -16.66
N GLY A 164 -1.00 -30.98 -15.76
CA GLY A 164 -0.76 -31.02 -14.31
C GLY A 164 0.01 -29.79 -13.81
N PRO A 165 0.31 -29.71 -12.50
CA PRO A 165 1.03 -28.59 -11.92
C PRO A 165 2.44 -28.44 -12.50
N GLN A 166 2.81 -27.20 -12.87
CA GLN A 166 4.14 -26.90 -13.44
C GLN A 166 4.76 -25.67 -12.79
N LEU A 167 6.07 -25.75 -12.53
CA LEU A 167 6.89 -24.60 -12.13
C LEU A 167 7.22 -23.76 -13.37
N ARG A 168 6.75 -22.49 -13.39
CA ARG A 168 7.03 -21.57 -14.49
C ARG A 168 6.92 -20.12 -14.05
N PRO A 169 7.41 -19.14 -14.84
CA PRO A 169 7.13 -17.72 -14.62
C PRO A 169 5.64 -17.46 -14.62
N ALA A 170 5.19 -16.55 -13.75
CA ALA A 170 3.79 -16.13 -13.70
C ALA A 170 3.33 -15.54 -15.05
N GLY A 171 2.32 -16.15 -15.64
CA GLY A 171 1.68 -15.66 -16.87
C GLY A 171 0.58 -14.63 -16.60
N ARG A 172 0.14 -14.51 -15.34
CA ARG A 172 -0.92 -13.59 -14.92
C ARG A 172 -0.42 -12.66 -13.81
N LEU A 173 0.58 -11.85 -14.16
CA LEU A 173 1.12 -10.84 -13.24
C LEU A 173 0.20 -9.63 -13.19
N ASP A 174 -0.11 -9.17 -11.99
CA ASP A 174 -1.05 -8.09 -11.67
C ASP A 174 -0.44 -7.09 -10.69
N LEU A 175 -1.11 -5.99 -10.49
CA LEU A 175 -0.84 -4.93 -9.53
C LEU A 175 -2.06 -4.71 -8.63
N GLU A 176 -1.86 -4.11 -7.46
CA GLU A 176 -2.94 -3.69 -6.57
C GLU A 176 -2.69 -2.29 -6.02
N VAL A 177 -3.64 -1.37 -6.28
CA VAL A 177 -3.60 0.01 -5.79
C VAL A 177 -4.06 0.05 -4.35
N GLU A 178 -3.16 0.39 -3.44
CA GLU A 178 -3.39 0.36 -2.00
C GLU A 178 -2.81 1.56 -1.26
N LEU A 179 -3.21 1.69 -0.01
CA LEU A 179 -2.54 2.50 1.00
C LEU A 179 -1.89 1.57 2.03
N GLY A 180 -0.71 1.97 2.49
CA GLY A 180 -0.06 1.35 3.64
C GLY A 180 -0.14 2.26 4.86
N PHE A 181 -0.44 1.71 6.05
CA PHE A 181 -0.38 2.43 7.32
C PHE A 181 0.84 1.98 8.10
N VAL A 182 1.55 2.94 8.67
CA VAL A 182 2.82 2.71 9.37
C VAL A 182 2.59 2.81 10.88
N VAL A 183 2.99 1.78 11.61
CA VAL A 183 2.98 1.77 13.08
C VAL A 183 4.10 2.66 13.59
N GLY A 184 3.72 3.71 14.31
CA GLY A 184 4.66 4.60 14.98
C GLY A 184 5.12 4.06 16.33
N VAL A 185 4.16 3.68 17.17
CA VAL A 185 4.42 3.08 18.49
C VAL A 185 3.65 1.77 18.60
N GLY A 186 4.36 0.68 18.76
CA GLY A 186 3.74 -0.64 18.95
C GLY A 186 3.04 -0.78 20.30
N ASN A 187 2.28 -1.88 20.46
CA ASN A 187 1.69 -2.29 21.72
C ASN A 187 2.46 -3.48 22.34
N PRO A 188 2.56 -3.58 23.67
CA PRO A 188 3.15 -4.74 24.32
C PRO A 188 2.31 -6.00 24.10
N ARG A 189 2.98 -7.16 24.08
CA ARG A 189 2.31 -8.46 24.06
C ARG A 189 1.29 -8.58 25.20
N GLY A 190 0.12 -9.10 24.89
CA GLY A 190 -0.99 -9.28 25.85
C GLY A 190 -1.80 -7.99 26.09
N THR A 191 -1.57 -6.92 25.34
CA THR A 191 -2.26 -5.63 25.51
C THR A 191 -3.03 -5.28 24.23
N PRO A 192 -4.30 -5.69 24.09
CA PRO A 192 -5.14 -5.31 22.96
C PRO A 192 -5.35 -3.80 22.88
N VAL A 193 -5.44 -3.27 21.64
CA VAL A 193 -5.73 -1.85 21.39
C VAL A 193 -7.11 -1.73 20.74
N PRO A 194 -8.10 -1.09 21.39
CA PRO A 194 -9.41 -0.86 20.78
C PRO A 194 -9.31 0.15 19.65
N ALA A 195 -10.19 0.04 18.63
CA ALA A 195 -10.16 0.90 17.46
C ALA A 195 -10.22 2.40 17.79
N ALA A 196 -10.95 2.78 18.84
CA ALA A 196 -11.02 4.17 19.30
C ALA A 196 -9.67 4.78 19.74
N ARG A 197 -8.66 3.95 20.00
CA ARG A 197 -7.31 4.38 20.41
C ARG A 197 -6.22 4.03 19.39
N ALA A 198 -6.56 3.35 18.31
CA ALA A 198 -5.58 2.85 17.34
C ALA A 198 -4.72 3.95 16.71
N GLU A 199 -5.28 5.15 16.51
CA GLU A 199 -4.52 6.27 15.93
C GLU A 199 -3.40 6.80 16.84
N GLU A 200 -3.42 6.50 18.14
CA GLU A 200 -2.29 6.80 19.04
C GLU A 200 -1.04 5.97 18.68
N HIS A 201 -1.22 4.90 17.92
CA HIS A 201 -0.18 3.97 17.49
C HIS A 201 0.26 4.18 16.02
N LEU A 202 -0.54 4.84 15.20
CA LEU A 202 -0.31 4.98 13.76
C LEU A 202 0.34 6.32 13.43
N PHE A 203 1.48 6.28 12.75
CA PHE A 203 2.26 7.49 12.42
C PHE A 203 1.77 8.16 11.14
N GLY A 204 1.61 7.40 10.06
CA GLY A 204 1.31 7.96 8.75
C GLY A 204 0.93 6.93 7.70
N VAL A 205 0.82 7.43 6.48
CA VAL A 205 0.33 6.70 5.31
C VAL A 205 1.37 6.74 4.20
N VAL A 206 1.53 5.63 3.50
CA VAL A 206 2.30 5.49 2.25
C VAL A 206 1.40 5.01 1.12
N LEU A 207 1.77 5.28 -0.12
CA LEU A 207 1.20 4.58 -1.28
C LEU A 207 1.82 3.19 -1.36
N MET A 208 1.03 2.22 -1.80
CA MET A 208 1.47 0.84 -1.89
C MET A 208 0.97 0.19 -3.19
N ASN A 209 1.81 -0.66 -3.77
CA ASN A 209 1.46 -1.60 -4.84
C ASN A 209 1.78 -3.02 -4.34
N ASP A 210 0.74 -3.83 -4.12
CA ASP A 210 0.89 -5.25 -3.78
C ASP A 210 0.90 -6.07 -5.07
N TRP A 211 2.10 -6.37 -5.58
CA TRP A 211 2.29 -7.14 -6.80
C TRP A 211 1.76 -8.55 -6.64
N SER A 212 0.98 -9.02 -7.62
CA SER A 212 0.22 -10.26 -7.50
C SER A 212 0.44 -11.20 -8.68
N ALA A 213 0.92 -12.41 -8.42
CA ALA A 213 0.99 -13.47 -9.42
C ALA A 213 -0.29 -14.33 -9.36
N ARG A 214 -1.31 -13.96 -10.12
CA ARG A 214 -2.69 -14.48 -9.98
C ARG A 214 -2.83 -15.96 -10.30
N ASP A 215 -2.05 -16.48 -11.22
CA ASP A 215 -2.05 -17.92 -11.57
C ASP A 215 -1.41 -18.78 -10.48
N ILE A 216 -0.33 -18.28 -9.85
CA ILE A 216 0.30 -18.92 -8.70
C ILE A 216 -0.65 -18.83 -7.49
N GLN A 217 -1.18 -17.63 -7.20
CA GLN A 217 -2.12 -17.39 -6.12
C GLN A 217 -3.35 -18.29 -6.22
N ALA A 218 -3.93 -18.44 -7.42
CA ALA A 218 -5.13 -19.27 -7.64
C ALA A 218 -4.88 -20.74 -7.31
N PHE A 219 -3.66 -21.23 -7.49
CA PHE A 219 -3.32 -22.62 -7.20
C PHE A 219 -3.09 -22.90 -5.71
N GLU A 220 -2.55 -21.91 -4.94
CA GLU A 220 -2.10 -22.15 -3.58
C GLU A 220 -3.01 -21.58 -2.46
N TYR A 221 -3.86 -20.58 -2.76
CA TYR A 221 -4.46 -19.74 -1.71
C TYR A 221 -5.42 -20.46 -0.76
N ARG A 222 -5.95 -21.60 -1.14
CA ARG A 222 -6.82 -22.43 -0.29
C ARG A 222 -6.05 -23.61 0.30
N PRO A 223 -6.23 -23.92 1.60
CA PRO A 223 -7.10 -23.29 2.61
C PRO A 223 -6.41 -22.19 3.43
N LEU A 224 -5.08 -21.95 3.31
CA LEU A 224 -4.31 -21.14 4.26
C LEU A 224 -4.12 -19.68 3.85
N GLY A 225 -4.54 -19.26 2.67
CA GLY A 225 -4.32 -17.94 2.11
C GLY A 225 -3.13 -17.89 1.14
N PRO A 226 -2.88 -16.72 0.50
CA PRO A 226 -1.80 -16.56 -0.47
C PRO A 226 -0.42 -16.62 0.21
N LEU A 227 0.57 -17.16 -0.48
CA LEU A 227 1.96 -17.21 -0.04
C LEU A 227 2.90 -16.76 -1.18
N VAL A 228 3.28 -17.67 -2.09
CA VAL A 228 4.27 -17.38 -3.15
C VAL A 228 3.75 -16.38 -4.17
N GLY A 229 2.46 -16.41 -4.47
CA GLY A 229 1.80 -15.49 -5.39
C GLY A 229 1.75 -14.02 -4.91
N LYS A 230 2.06 -13.77 -3.63
CA LYS A 230 2.02 -12.45 -2.98
C LYS A 230 3.32 -12.05 -2.26
N SER A 231 4.26 -12.97 -2.11
CA SER A 231 5.46 -12.75 -1.28
C SER A 231 6.70 -12.29 -2.05
N PHE A 232 6.61 -12.05 -3.36
CA PHE A 232 7.79 -11.74 -4.19
C PHE A 232 8.14 -10.24 -4.22
N ALA A 233 7.17 -9.35 -4.09
CA ALA A 233 7.38 -7.91 -3.98
C ALA A 233 6.13 -7.19 -3.47
N THR A 234 6.34 -6.14 -2.64
CA THR A 234 5.37 -5.11 -2.30
C THR A 234 6.09 -3.78 -2.33
N SER A 235 5.72 -2.88 -3.26
CA SER A 235 6.39 -1.58 -3.40
C SER A 235 5.66 -0.54 -2.57
N ILE A 236 6.42 0.33 -1.84
CA ILE A 236 5.85 1.48 -1.12
C ILE A 236 6.47 2.79 -1.57
N SER A 237 5.73 3.89 -1.44
CA SER A 237 6.27 5.22 -1.69
C SER A 237 7.36 5.57 -0.67
N PRO A 238 8.38 6.35 -1.04
CA PRO A 238 9.44 6.73 -0.12
C PRO A 238 9.01 7.81 0.88
N TRP A 239 7.84 8.41 0.67
CA TRP A 239 7.27 9.46 1.50
C TRP A 239 6.18 8.90 2.42
N VAL A 240 6.35 9.09 3.73
CA VAL A 240 5.33 8.81 4.74
C VAL A 240 4.63 10.11 5.07
N VAL A 241 3.34 10.22 4.70
CA VAL A 241 2.50 11.38 5.04
C VAL A 241 1.93 11.18 6.44
N PRO A 242 2.26 12.02 7.43
CA PRO A 242 1.79 11.83 8.79
C PRO A 242 0.28 12.00 8.90
N LEU A 243 -0.39 11.21 9.75
CA LEU A 243 -1.85 11.29 9.93
C LEU A 243 -2.32 12.69 10.34
N GLU A 244 -1.48 13.46 11.02
CA GLU A 244 -1.77 14.85 11.38
C GLU A 244 -1.97 15.74 10.13
N ALA A 245 -1.21 15.53 9.07
CA ALA A 245 -1.36 16.23 7.80
C ALA A 245 -2.66 15.86 7.06
N LEU A 246 -3.17 14.66 7.30
CA LEU A 246 -4.38 14.15 6.65
C LEU A 246 -5.68 14.47 7.41
N ARG A 247 -5.60 15.13 8.57
CA ARG A 247 -6.80 15.52 9.35
C ARG A 247 -7.86 16.29 8.56
N PRO A 248 -7.50 17.27 7.69
CA PRO A 248 -8.50 18.00 6.90
C PRO A 248 -9.29 17.13 5.92
N TRP A 249 -8.79 15.94 5.61
CA TRP A 249 -9.33 15.00 4.62
C TRP A 249 -10.06 13.81 5.25
N ARG A 250 -10.38 13.92 6.54
CA ARG A 250 -11.23 12.95 7.22
C ARG A 250 -12.66 13.04 6.73
N VAL A 251 -13.23 11.89 6.42
CA VAL A 251 -14.61 11.74 5.95
C VAL A 251 -15.34 10.64 6.72
N PRO A 252 -16.66 10.69 6.82
CA PRO A 252 -17.42 9.56 7.33
C PRO A 252 -17.14 8.30 6.50
N GLY A 253 -16.98 7.17 7.19
CA GLY A 253 -16.87 5.88 6.50
C GLY A 253 -18.23 5.38 5.99
N PRO A 254 -18.24 4.39 5.07
CA PRO A 254 -19.49 3.77 4.63
C PRO A 254 -20.24 3.10 5.79
N PRO A 255 -21.60 3.06 5.75
CA PRO A 255 -22.37 2.35 6.78
C PRO A 255 -21.94 0.90 6.92
N GLN A 256 -21.74 0.45 8.17
CA GLN A 256 -21.39 -0.95 8.47
C GLN A 256 -22.63 -1.74 8.91
N SER A 257 -22.94 -2.82 8.21
CA SER A 257 -24.06 -3.72 8.52
C SER A 257 -23.59 -5.18 8.37
N PRO A 258 -23.66 -5.99 9.45
CA PRO A 258 -24.07 -5.62 10.81
C PRO A 258 -23.16 -4.60 11.44
N GLY A 259 -23.62 -3.92 12.51
CA GLY A 259 -22.77 -3.00 13.28
C GLY A 259 -21.52 -3.72 13.83
N PRO A 260 -20.37 -3.04 13.91
CA PRO A 260 -19.11 -3.67 14.31
C PRO A 260 -19.11 -4.07 15.79
N ALA A 261 -18.37 -5.13 16.12
CA ALA A 261 -18.15 -5.56 17.51
C ALA A 261 -17.53 -4.42 18.36
N ALA A 262 -17.69 -4.48 19.68
CA ALA A 262 -17.31 -3.40 20.59
C ALA A 262 -15.86 -2.92 20.43
N TYR A 263 -14.90 -3.83 20.24
CA TYR A 263 -13.48 -3.48 20.05
C TYR A 263 -13.19 -2.80 18.71
N LEU A 264 -14.08 -2.93 17.72
CA LEU A 264 -13.99 -2.32 16.39
C LEU A 264 -14.76 -1.00 16.30
N GLN A 265 -15.46 -0.57 17.34
CA GLN A 265 -16.15 0.72 17.32
C GLN A 265 -15.14 1.86 17.33
N VAL A 266 -15.33 2.79 16.40
CA VAL A 266 -14.48 3.97 16.23
C VAL A 266 -15.36 5.19 15.99
N PRO A 267 -15.04 6.35 16.59
CA PRO A 267 -15.77 7.59 16.31
C PRO A 267 -15.65 8.02 14.85
N GLU A 268 -16.70 8.68 14.32
CA GLU A 268 -16.62 9.35 13.02
C GLU A 268 -15.97 10.74 13.17
N PRO A 269 -15.28 11.23 12.12
CA PRO A 269 -15.05 10.59 10.79
C PRO A 269 -13.90 9.59 10.83
N ARG A 270 -14.15 8.33 10.43
CA ARG A 270 -13.15 7.23 10.45
C ARG A 270 -12.41 6.99 9.14
N GLY A 271 -12.94 7.53 8.03
CA GLY A 271 -12.36 7.40 6.69
C GLY A 271 -11.33 8.48 6.38
N LEU A 272 -10.60 8.28 5.28
CA LEU A 272 -9.74 9.27 4.65
C LEU A 272 -10.12 9.39 3.18
N ASP A 273 -10.23 10.63 2.67
CA ASP A 273 -10.47 10.87 1.25
C ASP A 273 -9.14 11.14 0.54
N ILE A 274 -8.56 10.06 0.03
CA ILE A 274 -7.33 10.07 -0.77
C ILE A 274 -7.69 9.56 -2.15
N THR A 275 -7.48 10.38 -3.19
CA THR A 275 -7.58 9.95 -4.58
C THR A 275 -6.31 9.21 -4.96
N LEU A 276 -6.46 8.05 -5.59
CA LEU A 276 -5.39 7.22 -6.12
C LEU A 276 -5.55 7.08 -7.62
N GLU A 277 -4.49 7.37 -8.37
CA GLU A 277 -4.43 7.26 -9.82
C GLU A 277 -3.45 6.17 -10.21
N LEU A 278 -3.93 5.22 -11.01
CA LEU A 278 -3.12 4.15 -11.59
C LEU A 278 -2.79 4.49 -13.05
N SER A 279 -1.52 4.45 -13.40
CA SER A 279 -1.07 4.47 -14.80
C SER A 279 -0.17 3.27 -15.12
N LEU A 280 -0.26 2.81 -16.38
CA LEU A 280 0.55 1.74 -16.96
C LEU A 280 1.21 2.28 -18.24
N ASN A 281 2.53 2.26 -18.31
CA ASN A 281 3.32 2.79 -19.41
C ASN A 281 2.89 4.22 -19.81
N GLY A 282 2.61 5.08 -18.83
CA GLY A 282 2.15 6.45 -19.03
C GLY A 282 0.65 6.62 -19.27
N THR A 283 -0.08 5.56 -19.60
CA THR A 283 -1.54 5.60 -19.81
C THR A 283 -2.27 5.54 -18.48
N VAL A 284 -3.11 6.51 -18.15
CA VAL A 284 -3.97 6.49 -16.96
C VAL A 284 -5.11 5.50 -17.18
N LEU A 285 -5.13 4.44 -16.38
CA LEU A 285 -6.12 3.37 -16.47
C LEU A 285 -7.28 3.55 -15.49
N SER A 286 -7.01 4.05 -14.29
CA SER A 286 -7.98 4.10 -13.20
C SER A 286 -7.75 5.28 -12.26
N ARG A 287 -8.86 5.76 -11.67
CA ARG A 287 -8.85 6.64 -10.47
C ARG A 287 -9.87 6.13 -9.48
N VAL A 288 -9.45 5.97 -8.23
CA VAL A 288 -10.27 5.49 -7.11
C VAL A 288 -10.07 6.37 -5.87
N SER A 289 -11.02 6.35 -4.94
CA SER A 289 -10.91 7.03 -3.65
C SER A 289 -10.91 6.03 -2.49
N SER A 290 -10.05 6.29 -1.50
CA SER A 290 -10.04 5.52 -0.25
C SER A 290 -11.22 5.82 0.68
N ALA A 291 -12.02 6.83 0.41
CA ALA A 291 -13.21 7.19 1.20
C ALA A 291 -14.22 6.03 1.33
N GLY A 292 -14.24 5.13 0.34
CA GLY A 292 -15.11 3.96 0.29
C GLY A 292 -14.61 2.72 1.06
N LEU A 293 -13.49 2.78 1.75
CA LEU A 293 -12.99 1.65 2.53
C LEU A 293 -13.96 1.31 3.66
N TYR A 294 -14.45 0.05 3.66
CA TYR A 294 -15.41 -0.44 4.66
C TYR A 294 -14.77 -0.56 6.04
N TRP A 295 -13.58 -1.16 6.12
CA TRP A 295 -12.78 -1.25 7.34
C TRP A 295 -11.73 -0.15 7.36
N SER A 296 -11.79 0.72 8.37
CA SER A 296 -10.79 1.79 8.56
C SER A 296 -9.46 1.23 9.09
N MET A 297 -8.38 2.00 8.95
CA MET A 297 -7.06 1.68 9.51
C MET A 297 -7.11 1.38 11.02
N ALA A 298 -7.95 2.13 11.76
CA ALA A 298 -8.13 1.94 13.19
C ALA A 298 -8.77 0.59 13.53
N GLN A 299 -9.73 0.15 12.71
CA GLN A 299 -10.37 -1.15 12.85
C GLN A 299 -9.44 -2.30 12.47
N GLN A 300 -8.62 -2.14 11.43
CA GLN A 300 -7.60 -3.10 11.03
C GLN A 300 -6.58 -3.32 12.17
N PHE A 301 -6.04 -2.24 12.73
CA PHE A 301 -5.08 -2.30 13.83
C PHE A 301 -5.69 -2.95 15.09
N ALA A 302 -6.92 -2.57 15.44
CA ALA A 302 -7.61 -3.15 16.58
C ALA A 302 -7.85 -4.66 16.39
N HIS A 303 -8.20 -5.09 15.17
CA HIS A 303 -8.40 -6.51 14.89
C HIS A 303 -7.10 -7.32 14.99
N LEU A 304 -5.99 -6.79 14.48
CA LEU A 304 -4.69 -7.44 14.59
C LEU A 304 -4.26 -7.65 16.05
N THR A 305 -4.60 -6.71 16.93
CA THR A 305 -4.14 -6.72 18.33
C THR A 305 -5.14 -7.33 19.33
N VAL A 306 -6.38 -7.61 18.90
CA VAL A 306 -7.47 -8.04 19.82
C VAL A 306 -7.15 -9.32 20.60
N ASN A 307 -6.36 -10.20 20.04
CA ASN A 307 -5.90 -11.44 20.69
C ASN A 307 -4.66 -11.26 21.59
N GLY A 308 -4.20 -10.01 21.77
CA GLY A 308 -2.99 -9.68 22.52
C GLY A 308 -1.70 -9.79 21.69
N ALA A 309 -1.76 -9.85 20.37
CA ALA A 309 -0.58 -9.76 19.52
C ALA A 309 0.12 -8.41 19.75
N ALA A 310 1.45 -8.44 19.86
CA ALA A 310 2.26 -7.23 19.92
C ALA A 310 2.49 -6.69 18.51
N THR A 311 2.62 -5.37 18.41
CA THR A 311 3.14 -4.70 17.22
C THR A 311 4.40 -3.91 17.55
N ARG A 312 5.18 -3.55 16.53
CA ARG A 312 6.46 -2.85 16.67
C ARG A 312 6.47 -1.59 15.82
N THR A 313 7.27 -0.61 16.22
CA THR A 313 7.57 0.58 15.39
C THR A 313 8.07 0.14 14.02
N GLY A 314 7.55 0.76 12.96
CA GLY A 314 7.93 0.45 11.59
C GLY A 314 7.12 -0.69 10.94
N GLU A 315 6.21 -1.39 11.65
CA GLU A 315 5.31 -2.35 11.01
C GLU A 315 4.41 -1.67 9.98
N LEU A 316 4.11 -2.41 8.89
CA LEU A 316 3.31 -1.95 7.77
C LEU A 316 1.97 -2.70 7.73
N PHE A 317 0.87 -1.98 7.51
CA PHE A 317 -0.43 -2.57 7.19
C PHE A 317 -0.89 -2.10 5.82
N GLY A 318 -1.19 -3.04 4.91
CA GLY A 318 -1.90 -2.76 3.67
C GLY A 318 -3.41 -2.68 3.89
N THR A 319 -4.08 -1.83 3.15
CA THR A 319 -5.55 -1.74 3.17
C THR A 319 -6.23 -2.90 2.46
N GLY A 320 -5.48 -3.62 1.63
CA GLY A 320 -6.05 -4.34 0.50
C GLY A 320 -6.42 -3.40 -0.63
N THR A 321 -6.55 -3.94 -1.81
CA THR A 321 -6.84 -3.19 -3.05
C THR A 321 -8.02 -2.25 -2.89
N ILE A 322 -7.87 -1.01 -3.32
CA ILE A 322 -8.92 0.01 -3.29
C ILE A 322 -9.59 0.08 -4.65
N SER A 323 -10.90 -0.18 -4.67
CA SER A 323 -11.77 -0.09 -5.85
C SER A 323 -13.07 0.59 -5.49
N GLU A 324 -13.80 1.07 -6.48
CA GLU A 324 -15.15 1.60 -6.30
C GLU A 324 -16.20 0.70 -6.98
N PRO A 325 -17.46 0.75 -6.54
CA PRO A 325 -18.52 -0.02 -7.19
C PRO A 325 -18.61 0.28 -8.69
N ARG A 326 -18.80 -0.76 -9.51
CA ARG A 326 -19.04 -0.58 -10.95
C ARG A 326 -20.31 0.24 -11.16
N THR A 327 -20.19 1.45 -11.67
CA THR A 327 -21.33 2.24 -12.12
C THR A 327 -21.51 2.00 -13.61
N ASN A 328 -22.77 1.81 -14.07
CA ASN A 328 -23.11 1.67 -15.48
C ASN A 328 -23.02 3.05 -16.21
N ASN A 329 -21.95 3.79 -15.99
CA ASN A 329 -21.77 5.11 -16.59
C ASN A 329 -21.34 4.96 -18.05
N ALA A 330 -22.28 5.19 -18.96
CA ALA A 330 -22.05 5.42 -20.39
C ALA A 330 -21.34 6.75 -20.71
N GLY A 331 -20.78 7.45 -19.71
CA GLY A 331 -20.05 8.71 -19.87
C GLY A 331 -18.58 8.51 -19.61
N GLY A 332 -17.73 8.75 -20.63
CA GLY A 332 -16.29 8.54 -20.69
C GLY A 332 -15.49 9.06 -19.49
N GLY A 333 -15.44 8.27 -18.41
CA GLY A 333 -14.62 8.49 -17.23
C GLY A 333 -13.63 7.34 -17.05
N TYR A 334 -12.61 7.56 -16.21
CA TYR A 334 -11.66 6.51 -15.83
C TYR A 334 -12.38 5.33 -15.18
N ARG A 335 -11.89 4.12 -15.42
CA ARG A 335 -12.36 2.94 -14.70
C ARG A 335 -12.07 3.10 -13.20
N ARG A 336 -12.90 2.48 -12.35
CA ARG A 336 -12.84 2.67 -10.89
C ARG A 336 -12.43 1.37 -10.18
N ALA A 337 -11.33 0.78 -10.63
CA ALA A 337 -10.81 -0.46 -10.07
C ALA A 337 -9.30 -0.35 -9.80
N GLY A 338 -8.85 -0.95 -8.72
CA GLY A 338 -7.48 -0.87 -8.23
C GLY A 338 -6.59 -2.03 -8.66
N SER A 339 -7.08 -2.97 -9.47
CA SER A 339 -6.26 -4.07 -10.02
C SER A 339 -6.47 -4.25 -11.51
N LEU A 340 -5.44 -4.74 -12.20
CA LEU A 340 -5.57 -5.07 -13.63
C LEU A 340 -6.53 -6.24 -13.84
N MET A 341 -6.57 -7.19 -12.91
CA MET A 341 -7.53 -8.29 -12.91
C MET A 341 -9.00 -7.81 -12.97
N GLU A 342 -9.34 -6.78 -12.19
CA GLU A 342 -10.68 -6.18 -12.23
C GLU A 342 -10.91 -5.39 -13.52
N LEU A 343 -9.92 -4.59 -13.93
CA LEU A 343 -9.97 -3.75 -15.14
C LEU A 343 -10.14 -4.57 -16.40
N THR A 344 -9.53 -5.76 -16.43
CA THR A 344 -9.55 -6.65 -17.60
C THR A 344 -10.56 -7.80 -17.48
N SER A 345 -11.39 -7.81 -16.43
CA SER A 345 -12.32 -8.92 -16.15
C SER A 345 -11.60 -10.29 -16.15
N ALA A 346 -10.48 -10.39 -15.42
CA ALA A 346 -9.58 -11.55 -15.38
C ALA A 346 -8.95 -11.88 -16.76
N GLY A 347 -8.54 -10.86 -17.49
CA GLY A 347 -7.85 -10.96 -18.78
C GLY A 347 -8.75 -11.17 -19.99
N ARG A 348 -10.08 -11.19 -19.80
CA ARG A 348 -11.05 -11.37 -20.92
C ARG A 348 -11.25 -10.11 -21.76
N GLU A 349 -11.03 -8.94 -21.15
CA GLU A 349 -11.25 -7.62 -21.76
C GLU A 349 -9.96 -6.79 -21.60
N PRO A 350 -8.94 -6.96 -22.46
CA PRO A 350 -7.70 -6.23 -22.33
C PRO A 350 -7.89 -4.71 -22.32
N VAL A 351 -7.10 -3.99 -21.53
CA VAL A 351 -7.07 -2.53 -21.55
C VAL A 351 -6.19 -2.06 -22.69
N MET A 352 -6.61 -0.98 -23.39
CA MET A 352 -5.83 -0.33 -24.43
C MET A 352 -4.94 0.75 -23.83
N LEU A 353 -3.69 0.81 -24.26
CA LEU A 353 -2.73 1.84 -23.90
C LEU A 353 -2.68 2.94 -24.98
N GLU A 354 -2.14 4.11 -24.61
CA GLU A 354 -2.04 5.26 -25.54
C GLU A 354 -1.13 4.99 -26.75
N ASP A 355 -0.17 4.08 -26.61
CA ASP A 355 0.71 3.64 -27.70
C ASP A 355 0.05 2.66 -28.69
N GLY A 356 -1.23 2.32 -28.47
CA GLY A 356 -2.00 1.37 -29.27
C GLY A 356 -1.81 -0.09 -28.90
N SER A 357 -0.92 -0.41 -27.95
CA SER A 357 -0.80 -1.77 -27.40
C SER A 357 -1.93 -2.09 -26.42
N SER A 358 -2.10 -3.36 -26.06
CA SER A 358 -3.10 -3.76 -25.08
C SER A 358 -2.49 -4.66 -24.00
N ARG A 359 -3.11 -4.65 -22.81
CA ARG A 359 -2.70 -5.52 -21.70
C ARG A 359 -3.90 -6.26 -21.10
N ALA A 360 -3.78 -7.57 -21.04
CA ALA A 360 -4.64 -8.43 -20.22
C ALA A 360 -4.02 -8.60 -18.81
N TRP A 361 -2.71 -8.74 -18.78
CA TRP A 361 -1.83 -8.87 -17.61
C TRP A 361 -0.56 -8.08 -17.85
N LEU A 362 0.22 -7.83 -16.80
CA LEU A 362 1.50 -7.14 -16.92
C LEU A 362 2.53 -7.98 -17.70
N GLU A 363 3.26 -7.32 -18.59
CA GLU A 363 4.34 -7.89 -19.40
C GLU A 363 5.72 -7.41 -18.89
N ASP A 364 6.79 -8.11 -19.28
CA ASP A 364 8.15 -7.69 -18.96
C ASP A 364 8.45 -6.34 -19.61
N GLY A 365 9.01 -5.42 -18.84
CA GLY A 365 9.26 -4.05 -19.25
C GLY A 365 8.14 -3.06 -18.89
N ASP A 366 6.93 -3.52 -18.55
CA ASP A 366 5.84 -2.64 -18.16
C ASP A 366 6.20 -1.85 -16.91
N GLU A 367 5.87 -0.56 -16.91
CA GLU A 367 6.02 0.35 -15.78
C GLU A 367 4.65 0.71 -15.20
N VAL A 368 4.47 0.38 -13.95
CA VAL A 368 3.30 0.76 -13.14
C VAL A 368 3.64 1.98 -12.30
N VAL A 369 2.75 2.98 -12.30
CA VAL A 369 2.86 4.15 -11.40
C VAL A 369 1.52 4.39 -10.73
N ILE A 370 1.54 4.47 -9.40
CA ILE A 370 0.39 4.86 -8.58
C ILE A 370 0.72 6.20 -7.94
N ARG A 371 -0.12 7.22 -8.16
CA ARG A 371 -0.04 8.53 -7.50
C ARG A 371 -1.18 8.69 -6.53
N GLY A 372 -0.95 9.44 -5.44
CA GLY A 372 -1.99 9.70 -4.46
C GLY A 372 -2.02 11.15 -4.03
N TRP A 373 -3.22 11.67 -3.77
CA TRP A 373 -3.39 13.04 -3.27
C TRP A 373 -4.73 13.24 -2.57
N CYS A 374 -4.79 14.27 -1.73
CA CYS A 374 -6.00 14.75 -1.08
C CYS A 374 -6.41 16.11 -1.65
N GLY A 375 -7.69 16.33 -1.90
CA GLY A 375 -8.24 17.54 -2.47
C GLY A 375 -8.07 17.67 -3.98
N ALA A 376 -8.43 18.82 -4.54
CA ALA A 376 -8.26 19.08 -5.97
C ALA A 376 -6.81 19.50 -6.26
N GLN A 377 -6.12 18.81 -7.14
CA GLN A 377 -4.75 19.13 -7.53
C GLN A 377 -4.62 20.60 -7.96
N GLY A 378 -3.60 21.29 -7.46
CA GLY A 378 -3.35 22.70 -7.72
C GLY A 378 -4.26 23.68 -6.95
N SER A 379 -5.22 23.19 -6.14
CA SER A 379 -5.99 24.05 -5.25
C SER A 379 -5.17 24.38 -3.98
N PRO A 380 -5.45 25.53 -3.32
CA PRO A 380 -4.79 25.83 -2.06
C PRO A 380 -5.00 24.71 -1.03
N GLY A 381 -3.90 24.22 -0.45
CA GLY A 381 -3.91 23.23 0.63
C GLY A 381 -4.09 21.78 0.21
N TRP A 382 -4.12 21.43 -1.10
CA TRP A 382 -4.07 20.03 -1.51
C TRP A 382 -2.77 19.36 -1.03
N ALA A 383 -2.81 18.06 -0.80
CA ALA A 383 -1.68 17.31 -0.28
C ALA A 383 -1.34 16.12 -1.18
N SER A 384 -0.09 16.05 -1.65
CA SER A 384 0.43 14.93 -2.42
C SER A 384 0.99 13.86 -1.48
N LEU A 385 0.71 12.59 -1.78
CA LEU A 385 1.38 11.44 -1.17
C LEU A 385 2.61 11.00 -2.00
N GLY A 386 2.92 11.72 -3.08
CA GLY A 386 3.95 11.34 -4.04
C GLY A 386 3.48 10.24 -4.97
N GLU A 387 4.40 9.33 -5.28
CA GLU A 387 4.12 8.18 -6.15
C GLU A 387 4.84 6.92 -5.68
N VAL A 388 4.29 5.77 -6.03
CA VAL A 388 4.97 4.48 -6.02
C VAL A 388 5.03 3.95 -7.44
N ARG A 389 6.24 3.61 -7.90
CA ARG A 389 6.46 3.07 -9.24
C ARG A 389 7.27 1.79 -9.19
N GLY A 390 7.08 0.92 -10.17
CA GLY A 390 7.89 -0.28 -10.36
C GLY A 390 7.85 -0.73 -11.81
N ARG A 391 8.98 -1.27 -12.28
CA ARG A 391 9.09 -1.86 -13.61
C ARG A 391 9.21 -3.36 -13.51
N VAL A 392 8.40 -4.08 -14.28
CA VAL A 392 8.47 -5.54 -14.38
C VAL A 392 9.76 -5.94 -15.09
N LEU A 393 10.56 -6.76 -14.43
CA LEU A 393 11.77 -7.35 -15.00
C LEU A 393 11.49 -8.80 -15.43
N PRO A 394 12.24 -9.34 -16.41
CA PRO A 394 12.15 -10.75 -16.80
C PRO A 394 12.35 -11.68 -15.61
N ALA A 395 11.72 -12.84 -15.65
CA ALA A 395 11.90 -13.87 -14.63
C ALA A 395 13.33 -14.40 -14.61
N ALA A 396 13.94 -14.45 -13.43
CA ALA A 396 15.16 -15.22 -13.21
C ALA A 396 14.76 -16.62 -12.73
N LEU A 397 14.88 -17.62 -13.60
CA LEU A 397 14.67 -19.03 -13.22
C LEU A 397 15.98 -19.60 -12.66
N PRO A 398 16.06 -19.90 -11.34
CA PRO A 398 17.26 -20.43 -10.72
C PRO A 398 17.54 -21.90 -11.09
N PHE A 399 16.54 -22.59 -11.64
CA PHE A 399 16.62 -23.99 -12.04
C PHE A 399 16.27 -24.06 -13.52
N GLY A 400 17.13 -24.71 -14.34
CA GLY A 400 16.78 -24.99 -15.74
C GLY A 400 15.38 -25.61 -15.80
N THR A 401 14.64 -25.32 -16.85
CA THR A 401 13.28 -25.86 -17.10
C THR A 401 13.35 -27.39 -17.15
N GLN A 402 13.47 -28.05 -16.00
CA GLN A 402 13.16 -29.46 -15.87
C GLN A 402 11.66 -29.53 -15.64
N ASP A 403 10.96 -30.11 -16.63
CA ASP A 403 9.62 -30.61 -16.43
C ASP A 403 9.60 -31.42 -15.14
N VAL A 404 9.01 -30.88 -14.08
CA VAL A 404 8.64 -31.66 -12.91
C VAL A 404 7.42 -32.46 -13.36
N SER A 405 7.64 -33.50 -14.16
CA SER A 405 6.62 -34.49 -14.45
C SER A 405 6.21 -35.10 -13.12
N ALA A 406 4.92 -35.03 -12.82
CA ALA A 406 4.35 -35.62 -11.64
C ALA A 406 4.78 -37.10 -11.53
N PRO A 407 5.09 -37.61 -10.33
CA PRO A 407 5.30 -39.05 -10.15
C PRO A 407 4.05 -39.78 -10.65
N ASN A 408 4.24 -40.76 -11.49
CA ASN A 408 3.20 -41.59 -12.07
C ASN A 408 2.18 -42.03 -10.99
N GLY A 409 0.93 -41.60 -11.09
CA GLY A 409 -0.13 -42.16 -10.27
C GLY A 409 -1.19 -41.23 -9.67
N VAL A 410 -1.04 -39.90 -9.78
CA VAL A 410 -2.10 -39.00 -9.33
C VAL A 410 -2.85 -38.43 -10.54
N SER A 411 -4.06 -38.90 -10.77
CA SER A 411 -4.95 -38.37 -11.82
C SER A 411 -5.30 -36.91 -11.47
N ALA A 412 -5.00 -35.97 -12.38
CA ALA A 412 -5.39 -34.58 -12.26
C ALA A 412 -6.94 -34.47 -12.07
N PRO A 413 -7.41 -33.59 -11.17
CA PRO A 413 -8.84 -33.26 -11.08
C PRO A 413 -9.31 -32.73 -12.45
N LYS A 414 -10.45 -33.21 -12.94
CA LYS A 414 -11.04 -32.70 -14.17
C LYS A 414 -11.34 -31.20 -14.01
N GLU A 415 -11.11 -30.40 -15.04
CA GLU A 415 -11.23 -28.93 -15.05
C GLU A 415 -12.50 -28.37 -14.38
N ARG A 416 -13.57 -29.13 -14.31
CA ARG A 416 -14.81 -28.73 -13.63
C ARG A 416 -14.75 -28.74 -12.11
N GLU A 417 -13.79 -29.45 -11.50
CA GLU A 417 -13.58 -29.49 -10.03
C GLU A 417 -12.51 -28.52 -9.58
N ALA A 418 -11.50 -28.20 -10.40
CA ALA A 418 -10.48 -27.19 -10.09
C ALA A 418 -11.06 -25.76 -10.05
N LEU A 419 -12.20 -25.50 -10.72
CA LEU A 419 -12.94 -24.23 -10.64
C LEU A 419 -13.96 -24.19 -9.50
N LYS A 420 -14.16 -25.31 -8.77
CA LYS A 420 -15.10 -25.42 -7.64
C LYS A 420 -14.42 -25.47 -6.27
N LEU A 421 -13.10 -25.38 -6.22
CA LEU A 421 -12.36 -25.28 -4.96
C LEU A 421 -11.83 -23.89 -4.73
#